data_95fe28c495f628a6ec22acbf0b9cb9bb
#
_entry.id   95fe28c495f628a6ec22acbf0b9cb9bb
#
_cell.length_a   1.000
_cell.length_b   1.000
_cell.length_c   1.000
_cell.angle_alpha   90.00
_cell.angle_beta   90.00
_cell.angle_gamma   90.00
#
_symmetry.space_group_name_H-M   'P 1'
#
loop_
_entity.id
_entity.type
_entity.pdbx_description
1 polymer ?
#
loop_
_entity_poly.entity_id
_entity_poly.type
_entity_poly.pdbx_seq_one_letter_code
_entity_poly.pdbx_strand_id
1 'polypeptide(L)'
;YGEDGRDYLVRFSTPNLTSEGIRENIIASLDKSFSGNPASIQRLEMVGPKVGADLRNAALEAMYFAILLITVYISGRFEQRWMIAAIMAAALGSAMYVMGLLGMDMVYRVIGALVLTLIISWKLKLNYALGAIVGLLHDVLITLGLLEILGKEIDLNIIAALMTLVGYSLNDTIIVYDRVRENLQNQPEDDPAPLADI
;
A
#
# COMPACT_ATOMS: atom_id res chain seq x y z
N TYR A 1 4.83 24.88 -12.28
CA TYR A 1 4.13 23.83 -13.03
C TYR A 1 3.40 24.43 -14.23
N GLY A 2 4.05 24.96 -15.17
CA GLY A 2 3.55 25.42 -16.45
C GLY A 2 4.74 25.65 -17.37
N GLU A 3 4.56 25.56 -18.68
CA GLU A 3 5.64 25.73 -19.65
C GLU A 3 6.33 27.10 -19.54
N ASP A 4 5.66 28.09 -18.93
CA ASP A 4 6.17 29.46 -18.77
C ASP A 4 6.80 29.76 -17.39
N GLY A 5 6.91 28.77 -16.49
CA GLY A 5 7.48 28.94 -15.14
C GLY A 5 6.72 29.93 -14.23
N ARG A 6 5.47 30.25 -14.55
CA ARG A 6 4.62 31.21 -13.81
C ARG A 6 3.62 30.55 -12.88
N ASP A 7 3.46 29.23 -12.96
CA ASP A 7 2.53 28.46 -12.12
C ASP A 7 3.24 27.86 -10.92
N TYR A 8 2.72 28.15 -9.74
CA TYR A 8 3.26 27.66 -8.48
C TYR A 8 2.24 26.79 -7.77
N LEU A 9 2.64 25.62 -7.28
CA LEU A 9 1.86 24.79 -6.39
C LEU A 9 2.23 25.14 -4.94
N VAL A 10 1.27 25.70 -4.19
CA VAL A 10 1.46 26.00 -2.77
C VAL A 10 0.60 25.02 -1.97
N ARG A 11 1.24 24.30 -1.05
CA ARG A 11 0.57 23.42 -0.07
C ARG A 11 0.71 24.03 1.31
N PHE A 12 -0.37 24.05 2.07
CA PHE A 12 -0.37 24.48 3.46
C PHE A 12 -1.39 23.69 4.27
N SER A 13 -1.12 23.51 5.56
CA SER A 13 -2.01 22.85 6.49
C SER A 13 -2.54 23.91 7.47
N THR A 14 -3.86 24.12 7.44
CA THR A 14 -4.52 25.04 8.38
C THR A 14 -5.72 24.34 9.00
N PRO A 15 -5.80 24.26 10.32
CA PRO A 15 -6.85 23.49 10.99
C PRO A 15 -8.27 24.10 10.95
N ASN A 16 -8.44 25.41 10.63
CA ASN A 16 -9.70 26.11 10.92
C ASN A 16 -10.18 27.13 9.88
N LEU A 17 -9.80 27.02 8.59
CA LEU A 17 -10.24 27.99 7.59
C LEU A 17 -11.19 27.34 6.56
N THR A 18 -12.26 28.09 6.20
CA THR A 18 -13.13 27.74 5.07
C THR A 18 -12.46 28.07 3.74
N SER A 19 -12.83 27.36 2.66
CA SER A 19 -12.24 27.53 1.32
C SER A 19 -12.31 28.97 0.78
N GLU A 20 -13.40 29.69 1.08
CA GLU A 20 -13.60 31.09 0.65
C GLU A 20 -12.64 32.04 1.37
N GLY A 21 -12.52 31.94 2.68
CA GLY A 21 -11.62 32.78 3.47
C GLY A 21 -10.13 32.57 3.16
N ILE A 22 -9.75 31.35 2.76
CA ILE A 22 -8.38 31.06 2.33
C ILE A 22 -8.04 31.73 1.01
N ARG A 23 -8.92 31.66 0.03
CA ARG A 23 -8.71 32.26 -1.28
C ARG A 23 -8.48 33.77 -1.16
N GLU A 24 -9.35 34.45 -0.42
CA GLU A 24 -9.27 35.90 -0.23
C GLU A 24 -7.99 36.31 0.52
N ASN A 25 -7.64 35.59 1.59
CA ASN A 25 -6.43 35.86 2.37
C ASN A 25 -5.15 35.64 1.58
N ILE A 26 -5.09 34.60 0.74
CA ILE A 26 -3.91 34.34 -0.10
C ILE A 26 -3.77 35.43 -1.16
N ILE A 27 -4.85 35.79 -1.87
CA ILE A 27 -4.82 36.85 -2.89
C ILE A 27 -4.40 38.19 -2.24
N ALA A 28 -5.02 38.56 -1.12
CA ALA A 28 -4.67 39.80 -0.42
C ALA A 28 -3.21 39.82 0.07
N SER A 29 -2.68 38.67 0.50
CA SER A 29 -1.27 38.57 0.95
C SER A 29 -0.30 38.65 -0.23
N LEU A 30 -0.65 38.04 -1.36
CA LEU A 30 0.15 38.09 -2.59
C LEU A 30 0.14 39.51 -3.19
N ASP A 31 -1.00 40.16 -3.29
CA ASP A 31 -1.12 41.53 -3.81
C ASP A 31 -0.35 42.53 -2.95
N LYS A 32 -0.34 42.33 -1.61
CA LYS A 32 0.42 43.14 -0.68
C LYS A 32 1.93 42.95 -0.80
N SER A 33 2.36 41.70 -1.08
CA SER A 33 3.78 41.36 -1.13
C SER A 33 4.40 41.60 -2.52
N PHE A 34 3.61 41.53 -3.56
CA PHE A 34 4.03 41.64 -4.96
C PHE A 34 3.19 42.68 -5.71
N SER A 35 3.20 43.92 -5.22
CA SER A 35 2.48 45.04 -5.86
C SER A 35 2.94 45.23 -7.30
N GLY A 36 2.05 45.03 -8.27
CA GLY A 36 2.32 45.12 -9.71
C GLY A 36 2.38 43.80 -10.48
N ASN A 37 2.21 42.66 -9.81
CA ASN A 37 2.11 41.35 -10.45
C ASN A 37 0.83 40.64 -9.95
N PRO A 38 -0.32 40.81 -10.64
CA PRO A 38 -1.59 40.26 -10.19
C PRO A 38 -1.53 38.71 -10.19
N ALA A 39 -1.72 38.11 -9.03
CA ALA A 39 -1.79 36.67 -8.88
C ALA A 39 -3.24 36.18 -8.98
N SER A 40 -3.47 35.08 -9.67
CA SER A 40 -4.77 34.42 -9.75
C SER A 40 -4.68 32.98 -9.27
N ILE A 41 -5.63 32.57 -8.42
CA ILE A 41 -5.72 31.16 -8.01
C ILE A 41 -6.48 30.38 -9.08
N GLN A 42 -5.77 29.58 -9.84
CA GLN A 42 -6.36 28.75 -10.90
C GLN A 42 -7.13 27.56 -10.33
N ARG A 43 -6.58 26.93 -9.27
CA ARG A 43 -7.17 25.75 -8.64
C ARG A 43 -6.94 25.77 -7.13
N LEU A 44 -7.99 25.54 -6.37
CA LEU A 44 -7.93 25.38 -4.93
C LEU A 44 -8.55 24.02 -4.57
N GLU A 45 -7.73 23.12 -4.03
CA GLU A 45 -8.17 21.83 -3.53
C GLU A 45 -8.02 21.80 -2.01
N MET A 46 -9.06 21.38 -1.33
CA MET A 46 -9.06 21.22 0.12
C MET A 46 -9.47 19.80 0.49
N VAL A 47 -8.68 19.15 1.30
CA VAL A 47 -9.04 17.88 1.95
C VAL A 47 -9.20 18.16 3.44
N GLY A 48 -10.42 18.07 3.95
CA GLY A 48 -10.67 18.23 5.38
C GLY A 48 -9.96 17.11 6.18
N PRO A 49 -9.51 17.39 7.42
CA PRO A 49 -8.77 16.42 8.24
C PRO A 49 -9.50 15.08 8.43
N LYS A 50 -10.82 15.12 8.57
CA LYS A 50 -11.66 13.92 8.69
C LYS A 50 -11.63 13.09 7.41
N VAL A 51 -11.85 13.74 6.25
CA VAL A 51 -11.83 13.05 4.95
C VAL A 51 -10.47 12.44 4.66
N GLY A 52 -9.38 13.17 4.98
CA GLY A 52 -8.02 12.65 4.85
C GLY A 52 -7.77 11.42 5.73
N ALA A 53 -8.26 11.43 6.97
CA ALA A 53 -8.15 10.29 7.87
C ALA A 53 -8.98 9.08 7.38
N ASP A 54 -10.22 9.32 6.93
CA ASP A 54 -11.08 8.26 6.40
C ASP A 54 -10.48 7.62 5.14
N LEU A 55 -9.94 8.43 4.22
CA LEU A 55 -9.27 7.93 3.02
C LEU A 55 -8.01 7.13 3.34
N ARG A 56 -7.19 7.60 4.30
CA ARG A 56 -6.01 6.84 4.75
C ARG A 56 -6.42 5.49 5.35
N ASN A 57 -7.44 5.47 6.19
CA ASN A 57 -7.91 4.23 6.81
C ASN A 57 -8.47 3.26 5.76
N ALA A 58 -9.25 3.75 4.80
CA ALA A 58 -9.76 2.94 3.70
C ALA A 58 -8.62 2.37 2.83
N ALA A 59 -7.57 3.16 2.58
CA ALA A 59 -6.41 2.72 1.83
C ALA A 59 -5.63 1.61 2.56
N LEU A 60 -5.38 1.76 3.87
CA LEU A 60 -4.73 0.73 4.68
C LEU A 60 -5.53 -0.57 4.71
N GLU A 61 -6.85 -0.45 4.83
CA GLU A 61 -7.76 -1.60 4.80
C GLU A 61 -7.72 -2.30 3.43
N ALA A 62 -7.78 -1.54 2.34
CA ALA A 62 -7.70 -2.07 0.98
C ALA A 62 -6.37 -2.78 0.71
N MET A 63 -5.25 -2.20 1.16
CA MET A 63 -3.91 -2.83 1.05
C MET A 63 -3.86 -4.15 1.81
N TYR A 64 -4.38 -4.18 3.03
CA TYR A 64 -4.43 -5.41 3.82
C TYR A 64 -5.25 -6.50 3.13
N PHE A 65 -6.46 -6.19 2.67
CA PHE A 65 -7.29 -7.17 1.97
C PHE A 65 -6.68 -7.60 0.63
N ALA A 66 -5.97 -6.72 -0.07
CA ALA A 66 -5.21 -7.10 -1.26
C ALA A 66 -4.14 -8.15 -0.92
N ILE A 67 -3.33 -7.94 0.13
CA ILE A 67 -2.32 -8.90 0.58
C ILE A 67 -2.97 -10.23 1.00
N LEU A 68 -4.11 -10.18 1.69
CA LEU A 68 -4.84 -11.36 2.11
C LEU A 68 -5.34 -12.18 0.92
N LEU A 69 -5.95 -11.53 -0.08
CA LEU A 69 -6.41 -12.18 -1.30
C LEU A 69 -5.26 -12.76 -2.12
N ILE A 70 -4.13 -12.05 -2.18
CA ILE A 70 -2.89 -12.53 -2.79
C ILE A 70 -2.40 -13.80 -2.07
N THR A 71 -2.42 -13.81 -0.75
CA THR A 71 -2.04 -14.98 0.06
C THR A 71 -2.91 -16.19 -0.29
N VAL A 72 -4.23 -16.00 -0.40
CA VAL A 72 -5.17 -17.05 -0.82
C VAL A 72 -4.85 -17.55 -2.22
N TYR A 73 -4.65 -16.62 -3.16
CA TYR A 73 -4.35 -16.96 -4.55
C TYR A 73 -3.05 -17.75 -4.69
N ILE A 74 -1.96 -17.28 -4.08
CA ILE A 74 -0.65 -17.94 -4.13
C ILE A 74 -0.72 -19.33 -3.48
N SER A 75 -1.35 -19.43 -2.30
CA SER A 75 -1.51 -20.71 -1.60
C SER A 75 -2.35 -21.70 -2.40
N GLY A 76 -3.42 -21.25 -3.04
CA GLY A 76 -4.23 -22.07 -3.93
C GLY A 76 -3.48 -22.48 -5.19
N ARG A 77 -2.78 -21.53 -5.84
CA ARG A 77 -2.10 -21.74 -7.14
C ARG A 77 -0.89 -22.67 -7.02
N PHE A 78 -0.04 -22.46 -5.99
CA PHE A 78 1.25 -23.15 -5.87
C PHE A 78 1.22 -24.32 -4.88
N GLU A 79 0.45 -24.22 -3.79
CA GLU A 79 0.36 -25.24 -2.75
C GLU A 79 -0.88 -26.12 -2.85
N GLN A 80 -1.82 -25.76 -3.76
CA GLN A 80 -3.12 -26.44 -3.97
C GLN A 80 -3.98 -26.53 -2.69
N ARG A 81 -3.79 -25.60 -1.75
CA ARG A 81 -4.45 -25.57 -0.43
C ARG A 81 -5.55 -24.52 -0.35
N TRP A 82 -6.44 -24.46 -1.36
CA TRP A 82 -7.49 -23.46 -1.45
C TRP A 82 -8.39 -23.38 -0.22
N MET A 83 -8.79 -24.53 0.34
CA MET A 83 -9.66 -24.53 1.52
C MET A 83 -8.96 -23.98 2.75
N ILE A 84 -7.72 -24.36 2.99
CA ILE A 84 -6.94 -23.87 4.14
C ILE A 84 -6.72 -22.37 4.02
N ALA A 85 -6.36 -21.89 2.84
CA ALA A 85 -6.15 -20.47 2.57
C ALA A 85 -7.45 -19.68 2.73
N ALA A 86 -8.59 -20.20 2.25
CA ALA A 86 -9.89 -19.55 2.40
C ALA A 86 -10.34 -19.48 3.88
N ILE A 87 -10.16 -20.55 4.66
CA ILE A 87 -10.45 -20.57 6.11
C ILE A 87 -9.56 -19.56 6.83
N MET A 88 -8.28 -19.53 6.50
CA MET A 88 -7.33 -18.56 7.07
C MET A 88 -7.77 -17.12 6.76
N ALA A 89 -8.13 -16.84 5.50
CA ALA A 89 -8.59 -15.52 5.09
C ALA A 89 -9.88 -15.10 5.81
N ALA A 90 -10.84 -16.03 5.97
CA ALA A 90 -12.07 -15.77 6.71
C ALA A 90 -11.78 -15.48 8.19
N ALA A 91 -10.88 -16.27 8.82
CA ALA A 91 -10.47 -16.06 10.21
C ALA A 91 -9.76 -14.72 10.42
N LEU A 92 -8.83 -14.36 9.53
CA LEU A 92 -8.09 -13.10 9.60
C LEU A 92 -8.99 -11.88 9.28
N GLY A 93 -9.90 -11.99 8.32
CA GLY A 93 -10.90 -10.97 8.05
C GLY A 93 -11.84 -10.76 9.25
N SER A 94 -12.27 -11.86 9.88
CA SER A 94 -13.08 -11.80 11.13
C SER A 94 -12.31 -11.16 12.27
N ALA A 95 -11.02 -11.50 12.43
CA ALA A 95 -10.17 -10.89 13.46
C ALA A 95 -10.01 -9.38 13.24
N MET A 96 -9.81 -8.94 12.00
CA MET A 96 -9.76 -7.53 11.62
C MET A 96 -11.05 -6.79 11.98
N TYR A 97 -12.20 -7.41 11.72
CA TYR A 97 -13.51 -6.88 12.09
C TYR A 97 -13.68 -6.78 13.61
N VAL A 98 -13.37 -7.85 14.35
CA VAL A 98 -13.46 -7.86 15.83
C VAL A 98 -12.56 -6.81 16.46
N MET A 99 -11.32 -6.67 16.01
CA MET A 99 -10.42 -5.60 16.46
C MET A 99 -11.01 -4.21 16.21
N GLY A 100 -11.76 -4.05 15.13
CA GLY A 100 -12.53 -2.83 14.84
C GLY A 100 -13.62 -2.55 15.86
N LEU A 101 -14.38 -3.57 16.24
CA LEU A 101 -15.43 -3.46 17.29
C LEU A 101 -14.84 -3.12 18.67
N LEU A 102 -13.60 -3.54 18.95
CA LEU A 102 -12.88 -3.18 20.17
C LEU A 102 -12.32 -1.75 20.17
N GLY A 103 -12.56 -0.99 19.09
CA GLY A 103 -12.13 0.40 18.99
C GLY A 103 -10.62 0.58 18.74
N MET A 104 -9.91 -0.46 18.29
CA MET A 104 -8.50 -0.34 17.95
C MET A 104 -8.29 0.57 16.75
N ASP A 105 -7.24 1.40 16.80
CA ASP A 105 -6.85 2.24 15.67
C ASP A 105 -6.50 1.38 14.43
N MET A 106 -6.82 1.90 13.24
CA MET A 106 -6.68 1.17 11.96
C MET A 106 -5.25 0.70 11.71
N VAL A 107 -4.25 1.51 12.05
CA VAL A 107 -2.84 1.16 11.87
C VAL A 107 -2.47 -0.08 12.68
N TYR A 108 -2.86 -0.13 13.96
CA TYR A 108 -2.57 -1.29 14.83
C TYR A 108 -3.32 -2.54 14.38
N ARG A 109 -4.55 -2.38 13.87
CA ARG A 109 -5.31 -3.51 13.30
C ARG A 109 -4.60 -4.12 12.10
N VAL A 110 -4.15 -3.28 11.16
CA VAL A 110 -3.45 -3.74 9.95
C VAL A 110 -2.13 -4.40 10.30
N ILE A 111 -1.32 -3.79 11.18
CA ILE A 111 -0.04 -4.38 11.63
C ILE A 111 -0.27 -5.72 12.32
N GLY A 112 -1.22 -5.78 13.25
CA GLY A 112 -1.55 -7.02 13.96
C GLY A 112 -2.04 -8.12 13.02
N ALA A 113 -2.91 -7.79 12.08
CA ALA A 113 -3.41 -8.72 11.09
C ALA A 113 -2.32 -9.22 10.13
N LEU A 114 -1.38 -8.35 9.69
CA LEU A 114 -0.23 -8.76 8.89
C LEU A 114 0.70 -9.71 9.65
N VAL A 115 1.02 -9.40 10.90
CA VAL A 115 1.84 -10.27 11.74
C VAL A 115 1.16 -11.63 11.95
N LEU A 116 -0.14 -11.65 12.22
CA LEU A 116 -0.90 -12.90 12.32
C LEU A 116 -0.90 -13.68 11.00
N THR A 117 -1.04 -13.01 9.86
CA THR A 117 -0.99 -13.64 8.54
C THR A 117 0.36 -14.33 8.32
N LEU A 118 1.48 -13.67 8.66
CA LEU A 118 2.82 -14.24 8.56
C LEU A 118 2.99 -15.45 9.49
N ILE A 119 2.57 -15.34 10.76
CA ILE A 119 2.67 -16.43 11.75
C ILE A 119 1.83 -17.64 11.32
N ILE A 120 0.60 -17.42 10.86
CA ILE A 120 -0.29 -18.49 10.44
C ILE A 120 0.24 -19.15 9.15
N SER A 121 0.68 -18.36 8.17
CA SER A 121 1.27 -18.88 6.93
C SER A 121 2.51 -19.75 7.23
N TRP A 122 3.35 -19.32 8.17
CA TRP A 122 4.50 -20.11 8.62
C TRP A 122 4.09 -21.42 9.28
N LYS A 123 3.15 -21.37 10.26
CA LYS A 123 2.66 -22.57 10.98
C LYS A 123 1.97 -23.57 10.06
N LEU A 124 1.23 -23.08 9.05
CA LEU A 124 0.55 -23.92 8.07
C LEU A 124 1.47 -24.39 6.94
N LYS A 125 2.75 -23.99 6.97
CA LYS A 125 3.75 -24.32 5.93
C LYS A 125 3.30 -23.87 4.54
N LEU A 126 2.71 -22.68 4.44
CA LEU A 126 2.36 -22.02 3.19
C LEU A 126 3.57 -21.24 2.68
N ASN A 127 4.59 -21.95 2.20
CA ASN A 127 5.91 -21.40 1.95
C ASN A 127 5.92 -20.40 0.79
N TYR A 128 5.20 -20.68 -0.28
CA TYR A 128 5.07 -19.77 -1.42
C TYR A 128 4.32 -18.49 -1.03
N ALA A 129 3.20 -18.64 -0.30
CA ALA A 129 2.46 -17.50 0.20
C ALA A 129 3.29 -16.66 1.18
N LEU A 130 4.03 -17.30 2.09
CA LEU A 130 4.91 -16.62 3.04
C LEU A 130 5.98 -15.81 2.32
N GLY A 131 6.68 -16.41 1.36
CA GLY A 131 7.71 -15.73 0.56
C GLY A 131 7.14 -14.55 -0.23
N ALA A 132 5.96 -14.70 -0.84
CA ALA A 132 5.29 -13.63 -1.56
C ALA A 132 4.92 -12.45 -0.64
N ILE A 133 4.38 -12.71 0.55
CA ILE A 133 4.04 -11.65 1.52
C ILE A 133 5.31 -10.92 1.98
N VAL A 134 6.38 -11.66 2.31
CA VAL A 134 7.65 -11.05 2.76
C VAL A 134 8.26 -10.19 1.66
N GLY A 135 8.31 -10.67 0.41
CA GLY A 135 8.80 -9.90 -0.74
C GLY A 135 7.99 -8.63 -0.96
N LEU A 136 6.66 -8.76 -0.94
CA LEU A 136 5.76 -7.62 -1.11
C LEU A 136 5.91 -6.57 0.00
N LEU A 137 5.99 -7.01 1.26
CA LEU A 137 6.23 -6.11 2.39
C LEU A 137 7.57 -5.41 2.27
N HIS A 138 8.63 -6.12 1.86
CA HIS A 138 9.93 -5.55 1.60
C HIS A 138 9.82 -4.41 0.56
N ASP A 139 9.20 -4.67 -0.59
CA ASP A 139 9.10 -3.70 -1.68
C ASP A 139 8.31 -2.45 -1.27
N VAL A 140 7.19 -2.65 -0.57
CA VAL A 140 6.37 -1.54 -0.04
C VAL A 140 7.14 -0.73 0.99
N LEU A 141 7.83 -1.39 1.94
CA LEU A 141 8.59 -0.71 3.00
C LEU A 141 9.79 0.06 2.45
N ILE A 142 10.52 -0.51 1.49
CA ILE A 142 11.64 0.18 0.82
C ILE A 142 11.13 1.42 0.08
N THR A 143 10.03 1.27 -0.67
CA THR A 143 9.43 2.39 -1.42
C THR A 143 8.95 3.51 -0.48
N LEU A 144 8.24 3.17 0.60
CA LEU A 144 7.80 4.13 1.61
C LEU A 144 8.98 4.81 2.30
N GLY A 145 10.01 4.05 2.68
CA GLY A 145 11.22 4.57 3.29
C GLY A 145 11.96 5.55 2.38
N LEU A 146 12.05 5.24 1.09
CA LEU A 146 12.66 6.14 0.11
C LEU A 146 11.85 7.42 -0.09
N LEU A 147 10.53 7.33 -0.16
CA LEU A 147 9.65 8.49 -0.26
C LEU A 147 9.79 9.41 0.96
N GLU A 148 9.88 8.83 2.16
CA GLU A 148 10.10 9.58 3.40
C GLU A 148 11.46 10.30 3.40
N ILE A 149 12.54 9.62 3.00
CA ILE A 149 13.88 10.23 2.87
C ILE A 149 13.88 11.39 1.87
N LEU A 150 13.11 11.27 0.79
CA LEU A 150 12.94 12.31 -0.24
C LEU A 150 11.99 13.43 0.20
N GLY A 151 11.43 13.38 1.41
CA GLY A 151 10.48 14.36 1.94
C GLY A 151 9.18 14.43 1.14
N LYS A 152 8.74 13.31 0.55
CA LYS A 152 7.48 13.25 -0.21
C LYS A 152 6.33 12.94 0.72
N GLU A 153 5.32 13.79 0.69
CA GLU A 153 4.07 13.54 1.43
C GLU A 153 3.30 12.37 0.82
N ILE A 154 2.79 11.47 1.68
CA ILE A 154 1.99 10.33 1.24
C ILE A 154 0.57 10.82 0.98
N ASP A 155 0.26 11.08 -0.28
CA ASP A 155 -1.06 11.45 -0.78
C ASP A 155 -1.78 10.27 -1.44
N LEU A 156 -3.00 10.50 -1.93
CA LEU A 156 -3.80 9.46 -2.61
C LEU A 156 -3.13 8.95 -3.89
N ASN A 157 -2.36 9.78 -4.59
CA ASN A 157 -1.66 9.37 -5.80
C ASN A 157 -0.53 8.39 -5.47
N ILE A 158 0.20 8.65 -4.38
CA ILE A 158 1.23 7.74 -3.88
C ILE A 158 0.61 6.43 -3.40
N ILE A 159 -0.55 6.47 -2.73
CA ILE A 159 -1.27 5.24 -2.34
C ILE A 159 -1.68 4.44 -3.59
N ALA A 160 -2.22 5.08 -4.62
CA ALA A 160 -2.56 4.42 -5.88
C ALA A 160 -1.31 3.82 -6.57
N ALA A 161 -0.18 4.52 -6.54
CA ALA A 161 1.11 4.03 -7.05
C ALA A 161 1.60 2.81 -6.24
N LEU A 162 1.47 2.82 -4.91
CA LEU A 162 1.79 1.67 -4.07
C LEU A 162 0.92 0.45 -4.37
N MET A 163 -0.39 0.65 -4.63
CA MET A 163 -1.26 -0.45 -5.06
C MET A 163 -0.84 -1.03 -6.41
N THR A 164 -0.36 -0.18 -7.32
CA THR A 164 0.20 -0.60 -8.60
C THR A 164 1.50 -1.38 -8.40
N LEU A 165 2.40 -0.90 -7.53
CA LEU A 165 3.64 -1.61 -7.15
C LEU A 165 3.33 -3.01 -6.61
N VAL A 166 2.33 -3.14 -5.72
CA VAL A 166 1.86 -4.42 -5.19
C VAL A 166 1.48 -5.39 -6.32
N GLY A 167 0.76 -4.91 -7.33
CA GLY A 167 0.38 -5.72 -8.50
C GLY A 167 1.58 -6.18 -9.34
N TYR A 168 2.55 -5.30 -9.58
CA TYR A 168 3.76 -5.64 -10.34
C TYR A 168 4.68 -6.60 -9.57
N SER A 169 4.97 -6.32 -8.30
CA SER A 169 5.77 -7.18 -7.44
C SER A 169 5.20 -8.60 -7.35
N LEU A 170 3.86 -8.70 -7.24
CA LEU A 170 3.18 -9.99 -7.27
C LEU A 170 3.36 -10.73 -8.59
N ASN A 171 3.21 -10.03 -9.72
CA ASN A 171 3.34 -10.65 -11.04
C ASN A 171 4.73 -11.26 -11.24
N ASP A 172 5.78 -10.53 -10.85
CA ASP A 172 7.16 -11.01 -10.92
C ASP A 172 7.39 -12.22 -10.00
N THR A 173 6.84 -12.17 -8.80
CA THR A 173 6.89 -13.29 -7.85
C THR A 173 6.21 -14.54 -8.40
N ILE A 174 5.06 -14.41 -9.07
CA ILE A 174 4.34 -15.53 -9.70
C ILE A 174 5.20 -16.17 -10.80
N ILE A 175 5.82 -15.37 -11.66
CA ILE A 175 6.67 -15.86 -12.75
C ILE A 175 7.86 -16.66 -12.19
N VAL A 176 8.52 -16.13 -11.15
CA VAL A 176 9.62 -16.83 -10.48
C VAL A 176 9.14 -18.13 -9.85
N TYR A 177 8.02 -18.13 -9.16
CA TYR A 177 7.47 -19.33 -8.52
C TYR A 177 7.01 -20.40 -9.52
N ASP A 178 6.41 -20.00 -10.64
CA ASP A 178 6.07 -20.93 -11.71
C ASP A 178 7.35 -21.60 -12.25
N ARG A 179 8.44 -20.85 -12.42
CA ARG A 179 9.72 -21.40 -12.89
C ARG A 179 10.36 -22.33 -11.87
N VAL A 180 10.39 -21.92 -10.60
CA VAL A 180 10.89 -22.78 -9.51
C VAL A 180 10.10 -24.09 -9.45
N ARG A 181 8.77 -24.02 -9.54
CA ARG A 181 7.93 -25.21 -9.53
C ARG A 181 8.17 -26.12 -10.72
N GLU A 182 8.30 -25.55 -11.92
CA GLU A 182 8.64 -26.31 -13.15
C GLU A 182 9.99 -27.03 -13.00
N ASN A 183 11.01 -26.33 -12.53
CA ASN A 183 12.34 -26.92 -12.32
C ASN A 183 12.31 -28.05 -11.29
N LEU A 184 11.59 -27.84 -10.16
CA LEU A 184 11.44 -28.88 -9.14
C LEU A 184 10.70 -30.13 -9.66
N GLN A 185 9.70 -29.96 -10.53
CA GLN A 185 8.96 -31.09 -11.12
C GLN A 185 9.76 -31.86 -12.18
N ASN A 186 10.71 -31.20 -12.83
CA ASN A 186 11.54 -31.79 -13.87
C ASN A 186 12.83 -32.43 -13.33
N GLN A 187 13.09 -32.39 -12.02
CA GLN A 187 14.24 -33.03 -11.41
C GLN A 187 14.11 -34.56 -11.43
N PRO A 188 15.22 -35.30 -11.70
CA PRO A 188 15.25 -36.74 -11.54
C PRO A 188 15.03 -37.10 -10.06
N GLU A 189 14.21 -38.12 -9.79
CA GLU A 189 13.95 -38.58 -8.41
C GLU A 189 15.21 -39.14 -7.76
N ASP A 190 16.13 -39.72 -8.57
CA ASP A 190 17.33 -40.44 -8.09
C ASP A 190 18.54 -39.53 -7.80
N ASP A 191 18.57 -38.33 -8.35
CA ASP A 191 19.66 -37.35 -8.12
C ASP A 191 19.15 -35.93 -8.20
N PRO A 192 18.48 -35.45 -7.14
CA PRO A 192 17.94 -34.07 -7.14
C PRO A 192 19.10 -33.06 -7.08
N ALA A 193 19.14 -32.14 -8.03
CA ALA A 193 20.11 -31.04 -8.03
C ALA A 193 19.95 -30.16 -6.76
N PRO A 194 21.07 -29.61 -6.23
CA PRO A 194 20.98 -28.65 -5.12
C PRO A 194 20.07 -27.47 -5.47
N LEU A 195 19.31 -26.96 -4.49
CA LEU A 195 18.42 -25.82 -4.67
C LEU A 195 19.11 -24.56 -5.23
N ALA A 196 20.45 -24.46 -5.06
CA ALA A 196 21.27 -23.38 -5.60
C ALA A 196 21.44 -23.44 -7.13
N ASP A 197 21.17 -24.60 -7.76
CA ASP A 197 21.35 -24.83 -9.19
C ASP A 197 20.02 -24.86 -9.95
N ILE A 198 18.90 -24.57 -9.26
CA ILE A 198 17.54 -24.52 -9.78
C ILE A 198 17.11 -23.06 -10.04
#